data_fb49eba398706c20b08de67b56ea27b6
#
_entry.id   fb49eba398706c20b08de67b56ea27b6
#
_cell.length_a   1.000
_cell.length_b   1.000
_cell.length_c   1.000
_cell.angle_alpha   90.00
_cell.angle_beta   90.00
_cell.angle_gamma   90.00
#
_symmetry.space_group_name_H-M   'P 1'
#
loop_
_entity.id
_entity.type
_entity.pdbx_description
1 polymer ?
#
loop_
_entity_poly.entity_id
_entity_poly.type
_entity_poly.pdbx_seq_one_letter_code
_entity_poly.pdbx_strand_id
1 'polypeptide(L)'
;MSNPSPTPSAPAPRQLLIVEDDDAFARTLTRSFERRGYQVLRAASLDEVQALLRDAPAPGPAAYAVVDLKLAGGASGLACVQALHAHHPQMLIVVLTGYASIATAVEAIKLGARHYLAKPANTDDIEAAFARGQGDAEVEVTERVTTSIKTLEWEHIHETLAATDFNISETARRLGMHRRTLARKLEKQRIK
;
A
#
# COMPACT_ATOMS: atom_id res chain seq x y z
N MET A 1 -42.07 -18.03 33.41
CA MET A 1 -40.70 -17.48 33.54
C MET A 1 -40.11 -17.43 32.15
N SER A 2 -40.19 -16.26 31.51
CA SER A 2 -39.71 -16.07 30.12
C SER A 2 -38.22 -15.75 30.14
N ASN A 3 -37.44 -16.61 29.48
CA ASN A 3 -36.03 -16.46 29.33
C ASN A 3 -35.77 -15.30 28.32
N PRO A 4 -34.98 -14.26 28.64
CA PRO A 4 -34.67 -13.22 27.67
C PRO A 4 -33.80 -13.81 26.58
N SER A 5 -34.21 -13.62 25.33
CA SER A 5 -33.43 -13.97 24.14
C SER A 5 -32.08 -13.23 24.16
N PRO A 6 -30.98 -13.89 23.81
CA PRO A 6 -29.68 -13.22 23.77
C PRO A 6 -29.72 -12.09 22.73
N THR A 7 -29.41 -10.90 23.16
CA THR A 7 -29.19 -9.73 22.29
C THR A 7 -28.09 -10.09 21.29
N PRO A 8 -28.27 -9.86 19.97
CA PRO A 8 -27.22 -10.14 19.00
C PRO A 8 -25.98 -9.30 19.37
N SER A 9 -24.88 -9.98 19.65
CA SER A 9 -23.58 -9.37 19.89
C SER A 9 -23.22 -8.49 18.70
N ALA A 10 -22.87 -7.24 18.94
CA ALA A 10 -22.37 -6.37 17.89
C ALA A 10 -21.18 -7.05 17.18
N PRO A 11 -21.09 -6.97 15.84
CA PRO A 11 -20.00 -7.59 15.11
C PRO A 11 -18.66 -7.07 15.65
N ALA A 12 -17.71 -7.96 15.86
CA ALA A 12 -16.39 -7.59 16.34
C ALA A 12 -15.78 -6.50 15.42
N PRO A 13 -15.15 -5.48 16.00
CA PRO A 13 -14.62 -4.39 15.21
C PRO A 13 -13.56 -4.91 14.23
N ARG A 14 -13.65 -4.45 12.98
CA ARG A 14 -12.67 -4.81 11.93
C ARG A 14 -11.35 -4.13 12.25
N GLN A 15 -10.34 -4.90 12.62
CA GLN A 15 -9.00 -4.39 12.90
C GLN A 15 -8.17 -4.35 11.63
N LEU A 16 -7.51 -3.22 11.37
CA LEU A 16 -6.66 -2.95 10.23
C LEU A 16 -5.29 -2.46 10.68
N LEU A 17 -4.22 -3.07 10.17
CA LEU A 17 -2.87 -2.56 10.33
C LEU A 17 -2.45 -1.77 9.07
N ILE A 18 -1.98 -0.55 9.24
CA ILE A 18 -1.36 0.26 8.18
C ILE A 18 0.15 0.32 8.43
N VAL A 19 0.93 -0.17 7.47
CA VAL A 19 2.39 -0.11 7.47
C VAL A 19 2.83 0.91 6.43
N GLU A 20 3.21 2.11 6.90
CA GLU A 20 3.52 3.28 6.06
C GLU A 20 4.42 4.24 6.83
N ASP A 21 5.53 4.65 6.28
CA ASP A 21 6.50 5.56 6.89
C ASP A 21 6.15 7.04 6.65
N ASP A 22 5.42 7.37 5.59
CA ASP A 22 4.85 8.71 5.42
C ASP A 22 3.70 8.91 6.41
N ASP A 23 3.99 9.61 7.52
CA ASP A 23 3.04 9.87 8.59
C ASP A 23 1.83 10.70 8.13
N ALA A 24 1.97 11.58 7.13
CA ALA A 24 0.84 12.35 6.59
C ALA A 24 -0.11 11.46 5.80
N PHE A 25 0.42 10.59 4.96
CA PHE A 25 -0.36 9.62 4.20
C PHE A 25 -0.99 8.57 5.13
N ALA A 26 -0.22 8.01 6.08
CA ALA A 26 -0.72 7.06 7.08
C ALA A 26 -1.89 7.64 7.89
N ARG A 27 -1.79 8.90 8.35
CA ARG A 27 -2.90 9.60 9.05
C ARG A 27 -4.13 9.77 8.18
N THR A 28 -3.94 10.07 6.91
CA THR A 28 -5.05 10.26 5.96
C THR A 28 -5.81 8.95 5.76
N LEU A 29 -5.10 7.84 5.54
CA LEU A 29 -5.69 6.50 5.45
C LEU A 29 -6.38 6.11 6.76
N THR A 30 -5.72 6.32 7.91
CA THR A 30 -6.27 6.01 9.23
C THR A 30 -7.64 6.66 9.41
N ARG A 31 -7.73 7.98 9.24
CA ARG A 31 -8.99 8.71 9.38
C ARG A 31 -10.08 8.22 8.42
N SER A 32 -9.70 7.82 7.22
CA SER A 32 -10.64 7.31 6.21
C SER A 32 -11.20 5.94 6.61
N PHE A 33 -10.35 5.04 7.12
CA PHE A 33 -10.77 3.72 7.58
C PHE A 33 -11.54 3.75 8.89
N GLU A 34 -11.14 4.62 9.85
CA GLU A 34 -11.88 4.82 11.10
C GLU A 34 -13.33 5.26 10.85
N ARG A 35 -13.56 6.17 9.89
CA ARG A 35 -14.93 6.58 9.48
C ARG A 35 -15.76 5.42 8.91
N ARG A 36 -15.11 4.34 8.47
CA ARG A 36 -15.75 3.13 7.95
C ARG A 36 -15.87 2.02 9.00
N GLY A 37 -15.56 2.35 10.26
CA GLY A 37 -15.71 1.45 11.40
C GLY A 37 -14.55 0.47 11.59
N TYR A 38 -13.38 0.74 11.00
CA TYR A 38 -12.17 0.00 11.33
C TYR A 38 -11.50 0.56 12.58
N GLN A 39 -10.94 -0.34 13.38
CA GLN A 39 -9.94 0.01 14.39
C GLN A 39 -8.56 -0.08 13.75
N VAL A 40 -7.86 1.05 13.66
CA VAL A 40 -6.61 1.13 12.90
C VAL A 40 -5.41 1.12 13.83
N LEU A 41 -4.50 0.18 13.59
CA LEU A 41 -3.14 0.15 14.13
C LEU A 41 -2.18 0.70 13.06
N ARG A 42 -1.06 1.27 13.50
CA ARG A 42 -0.05 1.83 12.60
C ARG A 42 1.33 1.31 12.95
N ALA A 43 2.14 1.09 11.92
CA ALA A 43 3.56 0.83 12.01
C ALA A 43 4.28 1.58 10.88
N ALA A 44 5.45 2.14 11.17
CA ALA A 44 6.26 2.85 10.18
C ALA A 44 7.47 2.03 9.69
N SER A 45 7.70 0.86 10.28
CA SER A 45 8.87 0.02 9.99
C SER A 45 8.60 -1.46 10.24
N LEU A 46 9.51 -2.32 9.75
CA LEU A 46 9.47 -3.76 10.04
C LEU A 46 9.62 -4.03 11.54
N ASP A 47 10.46 -3.27 12.25
CA ASP A 47 10.68 -3.46 13.68
C ASP A 47 9.40 -3.18 14.48
N GLU A 48 8.65 -2.14 14.11
CA GLU A 48 7.36 -1.84 14.71
C GLU A 48 6.31 -2.91 14.40
N VAL A 49 6.26 -3.43 13.17
CA VAL A 49 5.42 -4.57 12.82
C VAL A 49 5.75 -5.77 13.70
N GLN A 50 7.03 -6.13 13.84
CA GLN A 50 7.46 -7.25 14.66
C GLN A 50 7.14 -7.03 16.16
N ALA A 51 7.23 -5.80 16.67
CA ALA A 51 6.83 -5.47 18.03
C ALA A 51 5.33 -5.72 18.23
N LEU A 52 4.48 -5.21 17.32
CA LEU A 52 3.04 -5.46 17.37
C LEU A 52 2.68 -6.95 17.32
N LEU A 53 3.41 -7.74 16.51
CA LEU A 53 3.16 -9.18 16.40
C LEU A 53 3.57 -9.94 17.69
N ARG A 54 4.64 -9.51 18.38
CA ARG A 54 5.06 -10.13 19.64
C ARG A 54 4.07 -9.88 20.78
N ASP A 55 3.47 -8.69 20.81
CA ASP A 55 2.61 -8.26 21.91
C ASP A 55 1.14 -8.70 21.70
N ALA A 56 0.80 -9.18 20.50
CA ALA A 56 -0.56 -9.56 20.16
C ALA A 56 -0.83 -11.05 20.44
N PRO A 57 -1.95 -11.36 21.12
CA PRO A 57 -2.41 -12.74 21.20
C PRO A 57 -2.79 -13.28 19.82
N ALA A 58 -2.55 -14.58 19.55
CA ALA A 58 -3.04 -15.22 18.34
C ALA A 58 -4.58 -15.11 18.26
N PRO A 59 -5.15 -14.82 17.08
CA PRO A 59 -4.63 -14.89 15.72
C PRO A 59 -3.88 -13.64 15.21
N GLY A 60 -3.55 -12.67 16.04
CA GLY A 60 -2.79 -11.50 15.66
C GLY A 60 -3.55 -10.18 15.82
N PRO A 61 -2.86 -9.03 15.63
CA PRO A 61 -3.40 -7.72 15.98
C PRO A 61 -4.47 -7.25 15.00
N ALA A 62 -4.57 -7.81 13.80
CA ALA A 62 -5.50 -7.35 12.78
C ALA A 62 -5.88 -8.46 11.78
N ALA A 63 -7.10 -8.36 11.22
CA ALA A 63 -7.56 -9.23 10.14
C ALA A 63 -7.20 -8.68 8.75
N TYR A 64 -6.89 -7.40 8.67
CA TYR A 64 -6.58 -6.66 7.46
C TYR A 64 -5.24 -5.94 7.60
N ALA A 65 -4.47 -5.86 6.53
CA ALA A 65 -3.27 -5.04 6.48
C ALA A 65 -3.15 -4.29 5.15
N VAL A 66 -2.67 -3.05 5.24
CA VAL A 66 -2.23 -2.24 4.10
C VAL A 66 -0.76 -1.97 4.30
N VAL A 67 0.07 -2.34 3.33
CA VAL A 67 1.54 -2.27 3.45
C VAL A 67 2.12 -1.48 2.29
N ASP A 68 2.84 -0.38 2.57
CA ASP A 68 3.68 0.23 1.55
C ASP A 68 4.93 -0.62 1.30
N LEU A 69 5.29 -0.76 0.05
CA LEU A 69 6.51 -1.47 -0.34
C LEU A 69 7.79 -0.70 -0.03
N LYS A 70 7.73 0.62 -0.07
CA LYS A 70 8.89 1.48 0.09
C LYS A 70 8.84 2.16 1.45
N LEU A 71 9.51 1.56 2.42
CA LEU A 71 9.63 2.11 3.75
C LEU A 71 10.98 2.84 3.92
N ALA A 72 11.04 3.83 4.81
CA ALA A 72 12.26 4.56 5.14
C ALA A 72 13.39 3.61 5.58
N GLY A 73 14.63 4.04 5.34
CA GLY A 73 15.80 3.24 5.71
C GLY A 73 16.12 2.07 4.77
N GLY A 74 15.43 1.96 3.61
CA GLY A 74 15.68 0.91 2.63
C GLY A 74 15.09 -0.45 2.99
N ALA A 75 14.33 -0.54 4.07
CA ALA A 75 13.60 -1.76 4.41
C ALA A 75 12.48 -1.99 3.40
N SER A 76 12.41 -3.21 2.86
CA SER A 76 11.36 -3.59 1.94
C SER A 76 10.07 -3.92 2.68
N GLY A 77 8.94 -3.32 2.29
CA GLY A 77 7.61 -3.71 2.76
C GLY A 77 7.28 -5.18 2.49
N LEU A 78 8.00 -5.84 1.55
CA LEU A 78 7.90 -7.29 1.32
C LEU A 78 8.25 -8.10 2.57
N ALA A 79 9.22 -7.65 3.38
CA ALA A 79 9.56 -8.30 4.64
C ALA A 79 8.42 -8.16 5.67
N CYS A 80 7.71 -7.03 5.66
CA CYS A 80 6.50 -6.85 6.47
C CYS A 80 5.39 -7.81 6.03
N VAL A 81 5.14 -7.93 4.72
CA VAL A 81 4.16 -8.89 4.17
C VAL A 81 4.47 -10.31 4.62
N GLN A 82 5.72 -10.74 4.48
CA GLN A 82 6.16 -12.07 4.89
C GLN A 82 5.95 -12.31 6.40
N ALA A 83 6.34 -11.36 7.25
CA ALA A 83 6.18 -11.45 8.69
C ALA A 83 4.70 -11.54 9.11
N LEU A 84 3.85 -10.69 8.52
CA LEU A 84 2.42 -10.67 8.78
C LEU A 84 1.75 -11.96 8.35
N HIS A 85 2.04 -12.45 7.14
CA HIS A 85 1.47 -13.69 6.62
C HIS A 85 1.93 -14.92 7.41
N ALA A 86 3.20 -14.98 7.80
CA ALA A 86 3.73 -16.05 8.63
C ALA A 86 3.05 -16.11 10.00
N HIS A 87 2.73 -14.94 10.59
CA HIS A 87 2.06 -14.86 11.88
C HIS A 87 0.55 -15.15 11.80
N HIS A 88 -0.12 -14.64 10.74
CA HIS A 88 -1.55 -14.82 10.52
C HIS A 88 -1.84 -15.13 9.03
N PRO A 89 -1.82 -16.41 8.62
CA PRO A 89 -2.00 -16.80 7.20
C PRO A 89 -3.34 -16.39 6.58
N GLN A 90 -4.36 -16.10 7.40
CA GLN A 90 -5.68 -15.66 6.92
C GLN A 90 -5.81 -14.13 6.83
N MET A 91 -4.77 -13.38 7.22
CA MET A 91 -4.78 -11.92 7.12
C MET A 91 -4.90 -11.48 5.66
N LEU A 92 -5.82 -10.55 5.41
CA LEU A 92 -6.01 -9.95 4.10
C LEU A 92 -5.04 -8.79 3.91
N ILE A 93 -3.93 -9.05 3.22
CA ILE A 93 -2.85 -8.08 3.03
C ILE A 93 -2.97 -7.46 1.65
N VAL A 94 -3.13 -6.14 1.59
CA VAL A 94 -3.07 -5.33 0.36
C VAL A 94 -1.80 -4.51 0.36
N VAL A 95 -1.03 -4.64 -0.71
CA VAL A 95 0.22 -3.88 -0.89
C VAL A 95 -0.06 -2.63 -1.70
N LEU A 96 0.37 -1.47 -1.20
CA LEU A 96 0.38 -0.21 -1.94
C LEU A 96 1.80 0.10 -2.41
N THR A 97 1.92 0.71 -3.59
CA THR A 97 3.23 1.10 -4.12
C THR A 97 3.13 2.27 -5.08
N GLY A 98 4.08 3.19 -4.99
CA GLY A 98 4.34 4.18 -6.04
C GLY A 98 5.03 3.57 -7.26
N TYR A 99 5.48 2.32 -7.16
CA TYR A 99 6.26 1.60 -8.18
C TYR A 99 5.58 0.31 -8.59
N ALA A 100 4.76 0.37 -9.63
CA ALA A 100 4.09 -0.82 -10.17
C ALA A 100 5.05 -1.61 -11.08
N SER A 101 5.90 -2.46 -10.50
CA SER A 101 6.67 -3.46 -11.24
C SER A 101 5.94 -4.80 -11.17
N ILE A 102 5.76 -5.46 -12.33
CA ILE A 102 5.17 -6.81 -12.39
C ILE A 102 5.96 -7.79 -11.51
N ALA A 103 7.29 -7.70 -11.54
CA ALA A 103 8.15 -8.58 -10.75
C ALA A 103 7.89 -8.41 -9.24
N THR A 104 7.78 -7.17 -8.77
CA THR A 104 7.51 -6.87 -7.35
C THR A 104 6.10 -7.28 -6.94
N ALA A 105 5.11 -7.11 -7.82
CA ALA A 105 3.74 -7.58 -7.59
C ALA A 105 3.68 -9.10 -7.43
N VAL A 106 4.33 -9.83 -8.33
CA VAL A 106 4.42 -11.30 -8.26
C VAL A 106 5.09 -11.75 -6.96
N GLU A 107 6.16 -11.08 -6.55
CA GLU A 107 6.86 -11.42 -5.30
C GLU A 107 6.01 -11.13 -4.07
N ALA A 108 5.30 -10.00 -4.02
CA ALA A 108 4.37 -9.67 -2.95
C ALA A 108 3.27 -10.75 -2.79
N ILE A 109 2.68 -11.20 -3.91
CA ILE A 109 1.65 -12.25 -3.89
C ILE A 109 2.22 -13.58 -3.40
N LYS A 110 3.44 -13.98 -3.83
CA LYS A 110 4.10 -15.20 -3.34
C LYS A 110 4.36 -15.15 -1.82
N LEU A 111 4.65 -13.98 -1.28
CA LEU A 111 4.88 -13.76 0.15
C LEU A 111 3.60 -13.68 0.98
N GLY A 112 2.42 -13.75 0.34
CA GLY A 112 1.13 -13.82 1.02
C GLY A 112 0.28 -12.55 0.90
N ALA A 113 0.67 -11.56 0.10
CA ALA A 113 -0.21 -10.46 -0.22
C ALA A 113 -1.40 -10.95 -1.06
N ARG A 114 -2.60 -10.46 -0.72
CA ARG A 114 -3.82 -10.78 -1.47
C ARG A 114 -3.94 -9.96 -2.75
N HIS A 115 -3.60 -8.69 -2.66
CA HIS A 115 -3.67 -7.75 -3.77
C HIS A 115 -2.52 -6.75 -3.73
N TYR A 116 -2.29 -6.18 -4.89
CA TYR A 116 -1.27 -5.18 -5.15
C TYR A 116 -1.93 -4.00 -5.89
N LEU A 117 -1.83 -2.80 -5.33
CA LEU A 117 -2.43 -1.58 -5.88
C LEU A 117 -1.36 -0.52 -6.09
N ALA A 118 -1.42 0.15 -7.24
CA ALA A 118 -0.57 1.31 -7.50
C ALA A 118 -1.10 2.55 -6.76
N LYS A 119 -0.21 3.33 -6.13
CA LYS A 119 -0.55 4.66 -5.63
C LYS A 119 -0.72 5.63 -6.83
N PRO A 120 -1.70 6.52 -6.82
CA PRO A 120 -2.65 6.80 -5.75
C PRO A 120 -3.80 5.79 -5.70
N ALA A 121 -3.99 5.12 -4.57
CA ALA A 121 -5.13 4.27 -4.31
C ALA A 121 -6.01 4.92 -3.23
N ASN A 122 -7.31 4.93 -3.45
CA ASN A 122 -8.25 5.43 -2.46
C ASN A 122 -8.75 4.30 -1.55
N THR A 123 -9.46 4.65 -0.49
CA THR A 123 -9.95 3.69 0.50
C THR A 123 -10.97 2.71 -0.11
N ASP A 124 -11.76 3.13 -1.12
CA ASP A 124 -12.73 2.26 -1.80
C ASP A 124 -12.01 1.17 -2.60
N ASP A 125 -10.91 1.53 -3.28
CA ASP A 125 -10.08 0.57 -4.03
C ASP A 125 -9.46 -0.47 -3.10
N ILE A 126 -9.01 -0.05 -1.91
CA ILE A 126 -8.40 -0.94 -0.92
C ILE A 126 -9.48 -1.87 -0.31
N GLU A 127 -10.66 -1.36 0.04
CA GLU A 127 -11.76 -2.21 0.54
C GLU A 127 -12.25 -3.20 -0.53
N ALA A 128 -12.35 -2.77 -1.78
CA ALA A 128 -12.67 -3.67 -2.89
C ALA A 128 -11.61 -4.76 -3.05
N ALA A 129 -10.33 -4.44 -2.83
CA ALA A 129 -9.25 -5.41 -2.85
C ALA A 129 -9.34 -6.42 -1.68
N PHE A 130 -9.76 -6.01 -0.49
CA PHE A 130 -10.03 -6.94 0.61
C PHE A 130 -11.20 -7.87 0.31
N ALA A 131 -12.25 -7.37 -0.36
CA ALA A 131 -13.46 -8.12 -0.66
C ALA A 131 -13.30 -9.14 -1.81
N ARG A 132 -12.34 -8.93 -2.72
CA ARG A 132 -12.08 -9.85 -3.84
C ARG A 132 -11.58 -11.20 -3.33
N GLY A 133 -12.24 -12.28 -3.75
CA GLY A 133 -11.85 -13.66 -3.46
C GLY A 133 -10.47 -14.01 -4.03
N GLN A 134 -9.90 -15.15 -3.63
CA GLN A 134 -8.70 -15.68 -4.28
C GLN A 134 -9.06 -16.07 -5.72
N GLY A 135 -8.41 -15.39 -6.71
CA GLY A 135 -8.44 -15.78 -8.11
C GLY A 135 -9.84 -15.98 -8.69
N ASP A 136 -10.45 -14.91 -9.15
CA ASP A 136 -11.61 -15.00 -10.01
C ASP A 136 -11.12 -15.23 -11.45
N ALA A 137 -11.31 -16.43 -11.98
CA ALA A 137 -10.91 -16.78 -13.35
C ALA A 137 -11.74 -16.04 -14.42
N GLU A 138 -12.83 -15.37 -14.03
CA GLU A 138 -13.69 -14.55 -14.88
C GLU A 138 -13.35 -13.05 -14.82
N VAL A 139 -12.28 -12.66 -14.12
CA VAL A 139 -11.83 -11.28 -14.22
C VAL A 139 -11.42 -11.02 -15.66
N GLU A 140 -12.26 -10.30 -16.41
CA GLU A 140 -11.81 -9.62 -17.61
C GLU A 140 -10.50 -8.92 -17.27
N VAL A 141 -9.44 -9.22 -18.02
CA VAL A 141 -8.17 -8.49 -17.97
C VAL A 141 -8.44 -7.09 -18.53
N THR A 142 -9.25 -6.35 -17.78
CA THR A 142 -9.45 -4.94 -18.03
C THR A 142 -8.19 -4.29 -17.47
N GLU A 143 -7.28 -3.94 -18.36
CA GLU A 143 -6.20 -2.98 -18.10
C GLU A 143 -6.79 -1.67 -17.54
N ARG A 144 -7.26 -1.67 -16.32
CA ARG A 144 -7.34 -0.46 -15.53
C ARG A 144 -5.96 -0.20 -14.93
N VAL A 145 -4.98 -0.09 -15.79
CA VAL A 145 -3.83 0.77 -15.55
C VAL A 145 -4.37 2.19 -15.63
N THR A 146 -5.09 2.63 -14.60
CA THR A 146 -5.42 4.05 -14.41
C THR A 146 -4.19 4.86 -14.01
N THR A 147 -3.03 4.24 -13.99
CA THR A 147 -1.77 4.96 -14.01
C THR A 147 -1.53 5.36 -15.45
N SER A 148 -1.99 6.55 -15.83
CA SER A 148 -1.67 7.13 -17.11
C SER A 148 -0.16 6.95 -17.36
N ILE A 149 0.24 6.56 -18.58
CA ILE A 149 1.65 6.54 -19.01
C ILE A 149 2.38 7.82 -18.55
N LYS A 150 1.66 8.94 -18.49
CA LYS A 150 2.14 10.21 -17.93
C LYS A 150 2.46 10.16 -16.44
N THR A 151 1.73 9.39 -15.63
CA THR A 151 1.98 9.27 -14.19
C THR A 151 3.22 8.41 -13.94
N LEU A 152 3.36 7.29 -14.64
CA LEU A 152 4.57 6.44 -14.57
C LEU A 152 5.81 7.18 -15.04
N GLU A 153 5.71 7.90 -16.15
CA GLU A 153 6.81 8.74 -16.66
C GLU A 153 7.20 9.81 -15.63
N TRP A 154 6.22 10.39 -14.95
CA TRP A 154 6.41 11.45 -13.97
C TRP A 154 7.06 10.93 -12.68
N GLU A 155 6.62 9.79 -12.19
CA GLU A 155 7.23 9.12 -11.03
C GLU A 155 8.69 8.77 -11.30
N HIS A 156 8.99 8.21 -12.47
CA HIS A 156 10.35 7.90 -12.88
C HIS A 156 11.25 9.15 -13.01
N ILE A 157 10.68 10.27 -13.46
CA ILE A 157 11.37 11.57 -13.50
C ILE A 157 11.69 12.03 -12.09
N HIS A 158 10.74 12.00 -11.16
CA HIS A 158 10.94 12.46 -9.78
C HIS A 158 11.96 11.63 -9.01
N GLU A 159 11.93 10.32 -9.16
CA GLU A 159 12.89 9.44 -8.52
C GLU A 159 14.31 9.68 -9.05
N THR A 160 14.45 9.77 -10.36
CA THR A 160 15.75 10.05 -10.96
C THR A 160 16.28 11.43 -10.57
N LEU A 161 15.39 12.43 -10.41
CA LEU A 161 15.72 13.74 -9.85
C LEU A 161 16.24 13.64 -8.42
N ALA A 162 15.55 12.92 -7.55
CA ALA A 162 15.98 12.71 -6.18
C ALA A 162 17.32 11.96 -6.10
N ALA A 163 17.50 10.92 -6.92
CA ALA A 163 18.74 10.15 -7.02
C ALA A 163 19.93 10.93 -7.62
N THR A 164 19.69 12.11 -8.19
CA THR A 164 20.70 13.00 -8.77
C THR A 164 20.80 14.34 -8.05
N ASP A 165 20.36 14.42 -6.80
CA ASP A 165 20.33 15.65 -5.99
C ASP A 165 19.72 16.84 -6.76
N PHE A 166 18.61 16.59 -7.47
CA PHE A 166 17.89 17.57 -8.30
C PHE A 166 18.72 18.19 -9.44
N ASN A 167 19.78 17.54 -9.88
CA ASN A 167 20.58 17.96 -11.02
C ASN A 167 19.88 17.62 -12.34
N ILE A 168 19.20 18.62 -12.94
CA ILE A 168 18.38 18.47 -14.16
C ILE A 168 19.19 17.91 -15.33
N SER A 169 20.48 18.27 -15.45
CA SER A 169 21.30 17.80 -16.57
C SER A 169 21.66 16.32 -16.44
N GLU A 170 22.03 15.87 -15.25
CA GLU A 170 22.33 14.48 -14.95
C GLU A 170 21.08 13.62 -14.99
N THR A 171 19.97 14.12 -14.45
CA THR A 171 18.66 13.45 -14.53
C THR A 171 18.24 13.21 -15.98
N ALA A 172 18.34 14.25 -16.82
CA ALA A 172 17.99 14.11 -18.25
C ALA A 172 18.88 13.08 -18.96
N ARG A 173 20.17 13.04 -18.62
CA ARG A 173 21.11 12.05 -19.15
C ARG A 173 20.72 10.63 -18.76
N ARG A 174 20.40 10.40 -17.48
CA ARG A 174 19.97 9.08 -16.97
C ARG A 174 18.63 8.62 -17.56
N LEU A 175 17.73 9.56 -17.80
CA LEU A 175 16.43 9.29 -18.40
C LEU A 175 16.46 9.18 -19.94
N GLY A 176 17.63 9.32 -20.57
CA GLY A 176 17.77 9.29 -22.02
C GLY A 176 17.01 10.40 -22.74
N MET A 177 16.74 11.52 -22.09
CA MET A 177 16.01 12.65 -22.66
C MET A 177 16.85 13.93 -22.72
N HIS A 178 16.45 14.85 -23.59
CA HIS A 178 17.13 16.13 -23.71
C HIS A 178 16.80 17.02 -22.48
N ARG A 179 17.79 17.72 -21.91
CA ARG A 179 17.64 18.62 -20.74
C ARG A 179 16.46 19.59 -20.89
N ARG A 180 16.28 20.18 -22.07
CA ARG A 180 15.18 21.12 -22.36
C ARG A 180 13.81 20.45 -22.27
N THR A 181 13.71 19.18 -22.66
CA THR A 181 12.47 18.39 -22.53
C THR A 181 12.11 18.14 -21.09
N LEU A 182 13.09 17.76 -20.26
CA LEU A 182 12.90 17.56 -18.84
C LEU A 182 12.50 18.88 -18.15
N ALA A 183 13.22 19.97 -18.39
CA ALA A 183 12.90 21.28 -17.81
C ALA A 183 11.46 21.72 -18.12
N ARG A 184 11.01 21.59 -19.39
CA ARG A 184 9.62 21.91 -19.79
C ARG A 184 8.59 21.00 -19.12
N LYS A 185 8.89 19.73 -18.87
CA LYS A 185 8.00 18.81 -18.17
C LYS A 185 7.86 19.22 -16.70
N LEU A 186 8.95 19.57 -16.04
CA LEU A 186 8.97 20.05 -14.65
C LEU A 186 8.22 21.37 -14.48
N GLU A 187 8.36 22.30 -15.41
CA GLU A 187 7.71 23.60 -15.40
C GLU A 187 6.19 23.50 -15.55
N LYS A 188 5.72 22.61 -16.44
CA LYS A 188 4.29 22.42 -16.72
C LYS A 188 3.48 21.89 -15.53
N GLN A 189 4.11 21.27 -14.54
CA GLN A 189 3.44 20.79 -13.32
C GLN A 189 3.49 21.77 -12.14
N ARG A 190 4.37 22.76 -12.19
CA ARG A 190 4.37 23.83 -11.16
C ARG A 190 3.20 24.80 -11.25
N ILE A 191 2.40 24.72 -12.33
CA ILE A 191 1.32 25.67 -12.66
C ILE A 191 -0.08 25.05 -12.40
N LYS A 192 -0.19 23.94 -11.63
CA LYS A 192 -1.49 23.41 -11.22
C LYS A 192 -1.62 23.36 -9.72
#